data_98a028988b181a279dd26152a81435bb
#
_entry.id   98a028988b181a279dd26152a81435bb
#
_cell.length_a   1.000
_cell.length_b   1.000
_cell.length_c   1.000
_cell.angle_alpha   90.00
_cell.angle_beta   90.00
_cell.angle_gamma   90.00
#
_symmetry.space_group_name_H-M   'P 1'
#
loop_
_entity.id
_entity.type
_entity.pdbx_description
1 polymer ?
#
loop_
_entity_poly.entity_id
_entity_poly.type
_entity_poly.pdbx_seq_one_letter_code
_entity_poly.pdbx_strand_id
1 'polypeptide(L)'
;MRPHPFLYLAVLFGLGLAVYPLCADSRRAGVSTLIWLSLWAAPAGTLAARTGLLGWVVPVAWLLALTPAIGGRLPGLVGVRFEWAYAGLALGGLFGVGWGVGRARLRLSMTLAAALLLLGLLLAALPSLGGLGGPAPWSPALSACFLDISPVSLVLECAGVDWMRHPAVYTPAGADSIDPLLRLPWAGSWAGPCTLLLGCLASWIGIQYGARSSA
;
A
#
# COMPACT_ATOMS: atom_id res chain seq x y z
N MET A 1 -19.41 -14.41 20.26
CA MET A 1 -18.66 -14.94 19.10
C MET A 1 -17.66 -13.88 18.66
N ARG A 2 -16.34 -14.13 18.77
CA ARG A 2 -15.34 -13.19 18.23
C ARG A 2 -15.29 -13.43 16.73
N PRO A 3 -15.53 -12.42 15.87
CA PRO A 3 -15.47 -12.61 14.43
C PRO A 3 -14.06 -13.11 14.05
N HIS A 4 -14.03 -14.18 13.26
CA HIS A 4 -12.77 -14.77 12.83
C HIS A 4 -11.98 -13.71 12.04
N PRO A 5 -10.71 -13.43 12.39
CA PRO A 5 -9.90 -12.40 11.69
C PRO A 5 -9.76 -12.65 10.20
N PHE A 6 -9.95 -13.88 9.74
CA PHE A 6 -10.04 -14.25 8.32
C PHE A 6 -11.22 -13.59 7.60
N LEU A 7 -12.35 -13.39 8.30
CA LEU A 7 -13.53 -12.73 7.73
C LEU A 7 -13.23 -11.25 7.45
N TYR A 8 -12.50 -10.58 8.34
CA TYR A 8 -12.07 -9.19 8.14
C TYR A 8 -11.10 -9.05 6.95
N LEU A 9 -10.13 -9.96 6.83
CA LEU A 9 -9.23 -9.98 5.69
C LEU A 9 -9.99 -10.24 4.39
N ALA A 10 -10.89 -11.23 4.36
CA ALA A 10 -11.71 -11.54 3.19
C ALA A 10 -12.61 -10.37 2.78
N VAL A 11 -13.18 -9.66 3.75
CA VAL A 11 -14.02 -8.47 3.50
C VAL A 11 -13.17 -7.31 2.97
N LEU A 12 -12.01 -7.05 3.56
CA LEU A 12 -11.12 -5.95 3.14
C LEU A 12 -10.57 -6.17 1.74
N PHE A 13 -10.14 -7.40 1.44
CA PHE A 13 -9.67 -7.77 0.11
C PHE A 13 -10.83 -7.90 -0.89
N GLY A 14 -11.98 -8.41 -0.45
CA GLY A 14 -13.21 -8.49 -1.26
C GLY A 14 -13.74 -7.12 -1.65
N LEU A 15 -13.71 -6.13 -0.76
CA LEU A 15 -14.07 -4.74 -1.08
C LEU A 15 -13.09 -4.11 -2.08
N GLY A 16 -11.80 -4.40 -1.97
CA GLY A 16 -10.81 -3.96 -2.96
C GLY A 16 -11.08 -4.55 -4.36
N LEU A 17 -11.48 -5.81 -4.44
CA LEU A 17 -11.87 -6.47 -5.68
C LEU A 17 -13.25 -6.00 -6.20
N ALA A 18 -14.17 -5.62 -5.31
CA ALA A 18 -15.49 -5.12 -5.69
C ALA A 18 -15.46 -3.74 -6.35
N VAL A 19 -14.43 -2.94 -6.08
CA VAL A 19 -14.23 -1.64 -6.76
C VAL A 19 -13.87 -1.83 -8.24
N TYR A 20 -13.24 -2.95 -8.59
CA TYR A 20 -12.80 -3.25 -9.95
C TYR A 20 -13.95 -3.25 -11.00
N PRO A 21 -15.08 -3.94 -10.79
CA PRO A 21 -16.20 -3.93 -11.73
C PRO A 21 -17.03 -2.64 -11.72
N LEU A 22 -16.90 -1.78 -10.70
CA LEU A 22 -17.63 -0.52 -10.62
C LEU A 22 -17.00 0.61 -11.44
N CYS A 23 -15.77 0.44 -11.91
CA CYS A 23 -15.08 1.40 -12.76
C CYS A 23 -15.30 1.07 -14.22
N ALA A 24 -15.93 1.97 -14.96
CA ALA A 24 -16.20 1.82 -16.40
C ALA A 24 -14.93 1.73 -17.25
N ASP A 25 -13.81 2.27 -16.76
CA ASP A 25 -12.50 2.26 -17.40
C ASP A 25 -11.56 1.28 -16.66
N SER A 26 -11.15 0.22 -17.37
CA SER A 26 -10.28 -0.82 -16.81
C SER A 26 -8.93 -0.30 -16.28
N ARG A 27 -8.37 0.76 -16.92
CA ARG A 27 -7.12 1.39 -16.44
C ARG A 27 -7.33 2.09 -15.11
N ARG A 28 -8.41 2.85 -14.96
CA ARG A 28 -8.75 3.52 -13.69
C ARG A 28 -9.04 2.49 -12.60
N ALA A 29 -9.73 1.42 -12.93
CA ALA A 29 -10.04 0.34 -12.01
C ALA A 29 -8.76 -0.30 -11.44
N GLY A 30 -7.77 -0.59 -12.29
CA GLY A 30 -6.50 -1.16 -11.86
C GLY A 30 -5.73 -0.24 -10.91
N VAL A 31 -5.59 1.04 -11.26
CA VAL A 31 -4.93 2.05 -10.42
C VAL A 31 -5.68 2.26 -9.11
N SER A 32 -7.00 2.37 -9.13
CA SER A 32 -7.82 2.52 -7.92
C SER A 32 -7.69 1.30 -7.00
N THR A 33 -7.60 0.09 -7.57
CA THR A 33 -7.37 -1.13 -6.80
C THR A 33 -5.99 -1.12 -6.14
N LEU A 34 -4.94 -0.70 -6.84
CA LEU A 34 -3.60 -0.58 -6.26
C LEU A 34 -3.54 0.47 -5.13
N ILE A 35 -4.18 1.62 -5.32
CA ILE A 35 -4.30 2.64 -4.28
C ILE A 35 -4.96 2.05 -3.05
N TRP A 36 -6.08 1.38 -3.22
CA TRP A 36 -6.81 0.73 -2.14
C TRP A 36 -5.95 -0.31 -1.41
N LEU A 37 -5.31 -1.22 -2.16
CA LEU A 37 -4.45 -2.25 -1.59
C LEU A 37 -3.25 -1.65 -0.84
N SER A 38 -2.65 -0.57 -1.36
CA SER A 38 -1.52 0.09 -0.72
C SER A 38 -1.89 0.71 0.63
N LEU A 39 -3.07 1.32 0.73
CA LEU A 39 -3.58 1.91 1.97
C LEU A 39 -3.91 0.82 3.01
N TRP A 40 -4.41 -0.32 2.56
CA TRP A 40 -4.88 -1.39 3.44
C TRP A 40 -3.85 -2.46 3.75
N ALA A 41 -2.75 -2.57 3.01
CA ALA A 41 -1.78 -3.66 3.18
C ALA A 41 -1.22 -3.71 4.61
N ALA A 42 -0.68 -2.61 5.14
CA ALA A 42 -0.14 -2.58 6.50
C ALA A 42 -1.22 -2.71 7.59
N PRO A 43 -2.39 -2.00 7.52
CA PRO A 43 -3.50 -2.23 8.44
C PRO A 43 -3.98 -3.68 8.47
N ALA A 44 -4.14 -4.31 7.29
CA ALA A 44 -4.55 -5.70 7.18
C ALA A 44 -3.54 -6.66 7.82
N GLY A 45 -2.23 -6.42 7.61
CA GLY A 45 -1.16 -7.15 8.26
C GLY A 45 -1.26 -7.07 9.78
N THR A 46 -1.49 -5.88 10.32
CA THR A 46 -1.63 -5.65 11.77
C THR A 46 -2.80 -6.45 12.37
N LEU A 47 -3.92 -6.52 11.66
CA LEU A 47 -5.08 -7.31 12.07
C LEU A 47 -4.82 -8.81 11.95
N ALA A 48 -4.16 -9.24 10.86
CA ALA A 48 -3.82 -10.63 10.60
C ALA A 48 -2.79 -11.20 11.59
N ALA A 49 -2.03 -10.37 12.29
CA ALA A 49 -1.05 -10.80 13.28
C ALA A 49 -1.64 -11.70 14.38
N ARG A 50 -2.95 -11.63 14.62
CA ARG A 50 -3.67 -12.49 15.59
C ARG A 50 -3.86 -13.92 15.11
N THR A 51 -3.74 -14.19 13.80
CA THR A 51 -3.98 -15.52 13.22
C THR A 51 -2.72 -16.39 13.13
N GLY A 52 -1.58 -15.88 13.60
CA GLY A 52 -0.31 -16.59 13.53
C GLY A 52 0.33 -16.55 12.14
N LEU A 53 1.24 -17.49 11.87
CA LEU A 53 2.06 -17.49 10.64
C LEU A 53 1.24 -17.65 9.35
N LEU A 54 0.18 -18.44 9.37
CA LEU A 54 -0.73 -18.57 8.23
C LEU A 54 -1.38 -17.25 7.85
N GLY A 55 -1.67 -16.38 8.84
CA GLY A 55 -2.18 -15.03 8.61
C GLY A 55 -1.20 -14.10 7.91
N TRP A 56 0.07 -14.47 7.79
CA TRP A 56 1.09 -13.77 7.03
C TRP A 56 1.32 -14.38 5.64
N VAL A 57 1.56 -15.69 5.61
CA VAL A 57 1.95 -16.40 4.36
C VAL A 57 0.86 -16.33 3.29
N VAL A 58 -0.38 -16.60 3.66
CA VAL A 58 -1.49 -16.67 2.69
C VAL A 58 -1.77 -15.30 2.04
N PRO A 59 -1.93 -14.18 2.77
CA PRO A 59 -2.16 -12.89 2.16
C PRO A 59 -0.97 -12.40 1.33
N VAL A 60 0.27 -12.64 1.77
CA VAL A 60 1.46 -12.25 0.98
C VAL A 60 1.52 -13.03 -0.32
N ALA A 61 1.35 -14.35 -0.29
CA ALA A 61 1.31 -15.18 -1.49
C ALA A 61 0.19 -14.74 -2.45
N TRP A 62 -0.98 -14.36 -1.89
CA TRP A 62 -2.11 -13.88 -2.68
C TRP A 62 -1.83 -12.52 -3.32
N LEU A 63 -1.23 -11.57 -2.60
CA LEU A 63 -0.82 -10.28 -3.15
C LEU A 63 0.21 -10.43 -4.27
N LEU A 64 1.19 -11.32 -4.07
CA LEU A 64 2.22 -11.61 -5.07
C LEU A 64 1.65 -12.23 -6.35
N ALA A 65 0.61 -13.06 -6.23
CA ALA A 65 -0.04 -13.70 -7.37
C ALA A 65 -1.07 -12.79 -8.06
N LEU A 66 -1.86 -12.05 -7.26
CA LEU A 66 -2.98 -11.24 -7.76
C LEU A 66 -2.50 -10.00 -8.52
N THR A 67 -1.48 -9.33 -8.03
CA THR A 67 -1.04 -8.05 -8.60
C THR A 67 -0.57 -8.20 -10.05
N PRO A 68 0.29 -9.16 -10.40
CA PRO A 68 0.62 -9.43 -11.81
C PRO A 68 -0.57 -9.88 -12.65
N ALA A 69 -1.53 -10.63 -12.06
CA ALA A 69 -2.72 -11.08 -12.77
C ALA A 69 -3.66 -9.91 -13.12
N ILE A 70 -3.78 -8.91 -12.26
CA ILE A 70 -4.52 -7.68 -12.54
C ILE A 70 -3.83 -6.91 -13.68
N GLY A 71 -2.52 -6.70 -13.59
CA GLY A 71 -1.75 -5.99 -14.61
C GLY A 71 -1.83 -6.63 -16.00
N GLY A 72 -1.79 -7.97 -16.07
CA GLY A 72 -1.88 -8.72 -17.33
C GLY A 72 -3.24 -8.64 -18.03
N ARG A 73 -4.29 -8.18 -17.35
CA ARG A 73 -5.65 -8.04 -17.92
C ARG A 73 -5.94 -6.64 -18.42
N LEU A 74 -5.08 -5.67 -18.17
CA LEU A 74 -5.29 -4.28 -18.58
C LEU A 74 -4.84 -4.09 -20.03
N PRO A 75 -5.75 -3.71 -20.96
CA PRO A 75 -5.40 -3.48 -22.36
C PRO A 75 -4.42 -2.31 -22.48
N GLY A 76 -3.37 -2.47 -23.28
CA GLY A 76 -2.36 -1.45 -23.55
C GLY A 76 -1.17 -1.40 -22.57
N LEU A 77 -1.10 -2.30 -21.60
CA LEU A 77 0.01 -2.44 -20.65
C LEU A 77 0.87 -3.69 -20.93
N VAL A 78 0.96 -4.10 -22.18
CA VAL A 78 1.58 -5.38 -22.62
C VAL A 78 3.09 -5.47 -22.31
N GLY A 79 3.77 -4.37 -21.97
CA GLY A 79 5.18 -4.36 -21.55
C GLY A 79 5.43 -4.44 -20.05
N VAL A 80 4.38 -4.31 -19.21
CA VAL A 80 4.44 -3.95 -17.79
C VAL A 80 4.33 -5.16 -16.84
N ARG A 81 4.47 -6.39 -17.32
CA ARG A 81 4.24 -7.60 -16.48
C ARG A 81 5.17 -7.70 -15.27
N PHE A 82 6.42 -7.31 -15.41
CA PHE A 82 7.40 -7.38 -14.31
C PHE A 82 7.21 -6.27 -13.29
N GLU A 83 6.82 -5.08 -13.71
CA GLU A 83 6.57 -3.94 -12.83
C GLU A 83 5.40 -4.23 -11.88
N TRP A 84 4.35 -4.89 -12.35
CA TRP A 84 3.25 -5.32 -11.48
C TRP A 84 3.67 -6.38 -10.46
N ALA A 85 4.66 -7.21 -10.80
CA ALA A 85 5.25 -8.12 -9.82
C ALA A 85 5.99 -7.35 -8.72
N TYR A 86 6.71 -6.27 -9.06
CA TYR A 86 7.35 -5.40 -8.06
C TYR A 86 6.34 -4.70 -7.15
N ALA A 87 5.21 -4.26 -7.69
CA ALA A 87 4.11 -3.74 -6.87
C ALA A 87 3.57 -4.81 -5.90
N GLY A 88 3.44 -6.06 -6.35
CA GLY A 88 3.09 -7.19 -5.49
C GLY A 88 4.08 -7.42 -4.36
N LEU A 89 5.39 -7.32 -4.64
CA LEU A 89 6.45 -7.40 -3.64
C LEU A 89 6.33 -6.25 -2.61
N ALA A 90 6.09 -5.02 -3.07
CA ALA A 90 5.90 -3.86 -2.22
C ALA A 90 4.68 -4.03 -1.30
N LEU A 91 3.54 -4.46 -1.84
CA LEU A 91 2.32 -4.74 -1.07
C LEU A 91 2.55 -5.84 -0.03
N GLY A 92 3.22 -6.93 -0.41
CA GLY A 92 3.59 -8.01 0.51
C GLY A 92 4.50 -7.53 1.63
N GLY A 93 5.44 -6.65 1.32
CA GLY A 93 6.33 -6.01 2.30
C GLY A 93 5.59 -5.10 3.27
N LEU A 94 4.72 -4.22 2.78
CA LEU A 94 3.86 -3.37 3.62
C LEU A 94 2.97 -4.19 4.54
N PHE A 95 2.38 -5.29 4.03
CA PHE A 95 1.62 -6.23 4.84
C PHE A 95 2.49 -6.85 5.93
N GLY A 96 3.71 -7.29 5.59
CA GLY A 96 4.68 -7.88 6.52
C GLY A 96 5.10 -6.91 7.64
N VAL A 97 5.33 -5.63 7.31
CA VAL A 97 5.60 -4.58 8.30
C VAL A 97 4.42 -4.46 9.28
N GLY A 98 3.20 -4.34 8.76
CA GLY A 98 2.00 -4.27 9.58
C GLY A 98 1.84 -5.51 10.48
N TRP A 99 2.06 -6.70 9.93
CA TRP A 99 1.99 -7.95 10.67
C TRP A 99 3.02 -8.00 11.82
N GLY A 100 4.26 -7.59 11.56
CA GLY A 100 5.30 -7.52 12.58
C GLY A 100 4.95 -6.58 13.73
N VAL A 101 4.47 -5.37 13.40
CA VAL A 101 4.00 -4.37 14.38
C VAL A 101 2.82 -4.93 15.19
N GLY A 102 1.84 -5.53 14.52
CA GLY A 102 0.67 -6.14 15.17
C GLY A 102 1.06 -7.31 16.07
N ARG A 103 2.07 -8.12 15.68
CA ARG A 103 2.56 -9.23 16.48
C ARG A 103 3.27 -8.77 17.74
N ALA A 104 4.06 -7.71 17.64
CA ALA A 104 4.75 -7.11 18.79
C ALA A 104 3.78 -6.47 19.81
N ARG A 105 2.60 -6.05 19.38
CA ARG A 105 1.62 -5.32 20.19
C ARG A 105 0.19 -5.80 19.95
N LEU A 106 -0.07 -7.09 20.12
CA LEU A 106 -1.37 -7.72 19.81
C LEU A 106 -2.59 -7.04 20.44
N ARG A 107 -2.45 -6.50 21.67
CA ARG A 107 -3.54 -5.80 22.37
C ARG A 107 -3.96 -4.52 21.68
N LEU A 108 -3.01 -3.84 21.00
CA LEU A 108 -3.20 -2.56 20.33
C LEU A 108 -3.43 -2.72 18.82
N SER A 109 -3.54 -3.95 18.31
CA SER A 109 -3.57 -4.20 16.86
C SER A 109 -4.67 -3.43 16.11
N MET A 110 -5.84 -3.23 16.70
CA MET A 110 -6.92 -2.43 16.08
C MET A 110 -6.57 -0.94 16.02
N THR A 111 -6.06 -0.38 17.11
CA THR A 111 -5.63 1.03 17.17
C THR A 111 -4.47 1.29 16.22
N LEU A 112 -3.49 0.38 16.17
CA LEU A 112 -2.36 0.47 15.24
C LEU A 112 -2.81 0.35 13.78
N ALA A 113 -3.76 -0.54 13.47
CA ALA A 113 -4.32 -0.65 12.13
C ALA A 113 -5.02 0.66 11.70
N ALA A 114 -5.83 1.25 12.58
CA ALA A 114 -6.47 2.53 12.33
C ALA A 114 -5.45 3.67 12.16
N ALA A 115 -4.42 3.71 13.01
CA ALA A 115 -3.37 4.71 12.92
C ALA A 115 -2.57 4.60 11.61
N LEU A 116 -2.22 3.39 11.18
CA LEU A 116 -1.52 3.16 9.91
C LEU A 116 -2.38 3.54 8.70
N LEU A 117 -3.69 3.24 8.74
CA LEU A 117 -4.61 3.65 7.69
C LEU A 117 -4.71 5.16 7.61
N LEU A 118 -4.91 5.84 8.75
CA LEU A 118 -4.97 7.30 8.79
C LEU A 118 -3.67 7.93 8.32
N LEU A 119 -2.53 7.40 8.73
CA LEU A 119 -1.22 7.87 8.26
C LEU A 119 -1.09 7.72 6.75
N GLY A 120 -1.44 6.56 6.19
CA GLY A 120 -1.42 6.32 4.74
C GLY A 120 -2.32 7.28 3.97
N LEU A 121 -3.54 7.51 4.46
CA LEU A 121 -4.49 8.46 3.88
C LEU A 121 -3.96 9.90 3.96
N LEU A 122 -3.40 10.32 5.10
CA LEU A 122 -2.81 11.63 5.26
C LEU A 122 -1.64 11.84 4.29
N LEU A 123 -0.69 10.92 4.24
CA LEU A 123 0.47 11.01 3.35
C LEU A 123 0.06 11.08 1.88
N ALA A 124 -1.01 10.41 1.49
CA ALA A 124 -1.54 10.46 0.12
C ALA A 124 -2.32 11.77 -0.16
N ALA A 125 -3.04 12.30 0.83
CA ALA A 125 -3.93 13.45 0.66
C ALA A 125 -3.23 14.81 0.87
N LEU A 126 -2.25 14.89 1.78
CA LEU A 126 -1.58 16.15 2.12
C LEU A 126 -1.03 16.93 0.91
N PRO A 127 -0.34 16.27 -0.06
CA PRO A 127 0.16 16.98 -1.23
C PRO A 127 -0.94 17.58 -2.11
N SER A 128 -2.13 16.96 -2.16
CA SER A 128 -3.25 17.43 -2.97
C SER A 128 -4.02 18.60 -2.32
N LEU A 129 -3.83 18.86 -1.03
CA LEU A 129 -4.49 20.00 -0.34
C LEU A 129 -4.02 21.36 -0.87
N GLY A 130 -2.81 21.43 -1.42
CA GLY A 130 -2.31 22.66 -2.08
C GLY A 130 -3.08 23.06 -3.34
N GLY A 131 -3.80 22.11 -3.98
CA GLY A 131 -4.63 22.38 -5.17
C GLY A 131 -6.08 22.73 -4.90
N LEU A 132 -6.55 22.62 -3.64
CA LEU A 132 -7.97 22.77 -3.30
C LEU A 132 -8.40 24.20 -2.90
N GLY A 133 -7.49 25.16 -2.78
CA GLY A 133 -7.91 26.51 -2.37
C GLY A 133 -6.80 27.51 -2.14
N GLY A 134 -5.60 27.29 -2.61
CA GLY A 134 -4.48 28.22 -2.42
C GLY A 134 -3.11 27.53 -2.38
N PRO A 135 -2.02 28.27 -2.18
CA PRO A 135 -0.69 27.68 -2.03
C PRO A 135 -0.68 26.73 -0.83
N ALA A 136 0.00 25.59 -0.99
CA ALA A 136 0.18 24.64 0.10
C ALA A 136 0.82 25.35 1.31
N PRO A 137 0.38 25.05 2.54
CA PRO A 137 0.92 25.68 3.75
C PRO A 137 2.36 25.24 4.07
N TRP A 138 2.93 24.35 3.26
CA TRP A 138 4.30 23.82 3.38
C TRP A 138 5.08 23.96 2.08
N SER A 139 6.41 23.81 2.19
CA SER A 139 7.30 23.93 1.04
C SER A 139 7.09 22.77 0.04
N PRO A 140 7.39 22.97 -1.26
CA PRO A 140 7.36 21.91 -2.28
C PRO A 140 8.22 20.69 -1.92
N ALA A 141 9.36 20.89 -1.26
CA ALA A 141 10.22 19.82 -0.78
C ALA A 141 9.53 18.93 0.27
N LEU A 142 8.73 19.52 1.16
CA LEU A 142 7.98 18.76 2.16
C LEU A 142 6.83 17.98 1.50
N SER A 143 6.16 18.56 0.50
CA SER A 143 5.16 17.85 -0.30
C SER A 143 5.78 16.64 -1.02
N ALA A 144 6.95 16.81 -1.62
CA ALA A 144 7.68 15.71 -2.25
C ALA A 144 8.03 14.60 -1.24
N CYS A 145 8.51 14.98 -0.06
CA CYS A 145 8.82 14.03 1.02
C CYS A 145 7.59 13.23 1.46
N PHE A 146 6.42 13.85 1.63
CA PHE A 146 5.19 13.13 1.96
C PHE A 146 4.82 12.08 0.93
N LEU A 147 5.02 12.40 -0.35
CA LEU A 147 4.78 11.45 -1.43
C LEU A 147 5.79 10.31 -1.42
N ASP A 148 7.07 10.62 -1.20
CA ASP A 148 8.13 9.61 -1.21
C ASP A 148 7.97 8.58 -0.09
N ILE A 149 7.41 8.95 1.05
CA ILE A 149 7.11 8.03 2.15
C ILE A 149 5.70 7.44 2.09
N SER A 150 4.87 7.87 1.13
CA SER A 150 3.50 7.36 0.98
C SER A 150 3.50 5.92 0.45
N PRO A 151 2.75 5.01 1.07
CA PRO A 151 2.60 3.65 0.55
C PRO A 151 1.91 3.63 -0.83
N VAL A 152 1.12 4.65 -1.15
CA VAL A 152 0.42 4.77 -2.44
C VAL A 152 1.42 5.02 -3.57
N SER A 153 2.27 6.05 -3.43
CA SER A 153 3.29 6.35 -4.44
C SER A 153 4.28 5.21 -4.59
N LEU A 154 4.75 4.63 -3.49
CA LEU A 154 5.64 3.48 -3.52
C LEU A 154 5.07 2.35 -4.40
N VAL A 155 3.82 1.94 -4.16
CA VAL A 155 3.21 0.81 -4.90
C VAL A 155 2.94 1.18 -6.36
N LEU A 156 2.45 2.38 -6.63
CA LEU A 156 2.16 2.82 -8.00
C LEU A 156 3.44 2.97 -8.84
N GLU A 157 4.50 3.51 -8.28
CA GLU A 157 5.81 3.63 -8.96
C GLU A 157 6.44 2.25 -9.16
N CYS A 158 6.33 1.33 -8.20
CA CYS A 158 6.72 -0.05 -8.41
C CYS A 158 5.94 -0.73 -9.54
N ALA A 159 4.68 -0.34 -9.77
CA ALA A 159 3.87 -0.82 -10.88
C ALA A 159 4.18 -0.13 -12.21
N GLY A 160 5.13 0.79 -12.27
CA GLY A 160 5.44 1.58 -13.47
C GLY A 160 4.33 2.57 -13.86
N VAL A 161 3.45 2.91 -12.93
CA VAL A 161 2.35 3.86 -13.18
C VAL A 161 2.85 5.29 -12.97
N ASP A 162 2.82 6.11 -14.00
CA ASP A 162 3.00 7.55 -13.88
C ASP A 162 1.76 8.17 -13.21
N TRP A 163 1.65 7.97 -11.91
CA TRP A 163 0.49 8.34 -11.13
C TRP A 163 0.35 9.86 -10.98
N MET A 164 1.43 10.62 -11.07
CA MET A 164 1.39 12.09 -11.03
C MET A 164 0.62 12.69 -12.21
N ARG A 165 0.59 12.00 -13.35
CA ARG A 165 -0.17 12.40 -14.54
C ARG A 165 -1.48 11.63 -14.68
N HIS A 166 -1.77 10.68 -13.78
CA HIS A 166 -2.94 9.83 -13.93
C HIS A 166 -4.20 10.55 -13.41
N PRO A 167 -5.25 10.72 -14.24
CA PRO A 167 -6.44 11.50 -13.89
C PRO A 167 -7.27 10.94 -12.72
N ALA A 168 -7.02 9.68 -12.31
CA ALA A 168 -7.65 9.10 -11.12
C ALA A 168 -6.98 9.56 -9.81
N VAL A 169 -5.79 10.15 -9.86
CA VAL A 169 -5.00 10.51 -8.68
C VAL A 169 -4.87 12.03 -8.55
N TYR A 170 -4.60 12.72 -9.65
CA TYR A 170 -4.43 14.16 -9.65
C TYR A 170 -5.29 14.85 -10.71
N THR A 171 -5.92 15.94 -10.30
CA THR A 171 -6.38 16.95 -11.26
C THR A 171 -5.17 17.75 -11.74
N PRO A 172 -5.19 18.32 -12.96
CA PRO A 172 -4.09 19.12 -13.50
C PRO A 172 -3.59 20.21 -12.53
N ALA A 173 -4.50 20.85 -11.79
CA ALA A 173 -4.16 21.89 -10.81
C ALA A 173 -3.36 21.37 -9.59
N GLY A 174 -3.46 20.09 -9.26
CA GLY A 174 -2.72 19.51 -8.13
C GLY A 174 -1.30 19.04 -8.51
N ALA A 175 -1.12 18.61 -9.76
CA ALA A 175 0.17 18.14 -10.26
C ALA A 175 1.20 19.29 -10.39
N ASP A 176 0.74 20.50 -10.74
CA ASP A 176 1.60 21.68 -10.93
C ASP A 176 2.22 22.19 -9.62
N SER A 177 1.72 21.76 -8.46
CA SER A 177 2.22 22.17 -7.15
C SER A 177 3.43 21.37 -6.66
N ILE A 178 3.79 20.29 -7.35
CA ILE A 178 4.85 19.35 -6.95
C ILE A 178 5.96 19.38 -7.97
N ASP A 179 7.13 19.86 -7.58
CA ASP A 179 8.32 19.81 -8.43
C ASP A 179 8.85 18.37 -8.52
N PRO A 180 8.83 17.73 -9.71
CA PRO A 180 9.32 16.37 -9.88
C PRO A 180 10.80 16.21 -9.53
N LEU A 181 11.60 17.28 -9.63
CA LEU A 181 13.04 17.26 -9.34
C LEU A 181 13.34 17.09 -7.84
N LEU A 182 12.37 17.39 -6.99
CA LEU A 182 12.51 17.24 -5.53
C LEU A 182 12.16 15.84 -5.04
N ARG A 183 11.65 14.97 -5.93
CA ARG A 183 11.23 13.62 -5.57
C ARG A 183 12.35 12.59 -5.76
N LEU A 184 12.31 11.57 -4.91
CA LEU A 184 13.11 10.35 -5.02
C LEU A 184 12.23 9.24 -5.60
N PRO A 185 12.21 9.05 -6.95
CA PRO A 185 11.33 8.07 -7.55
C PRO A 185 11.71 6.64 -7.14
N TRP A 186 10.74 5.83 -6.78
CA TRP A 186 10.92 4.44 -6.42
C TRP A 186 11.08 3.57 -7.67
N ALA A 187 12.31 3.17 -7.99
CA ALA A 187 12.51 2.19 -9.05
C ALA A 187 12.03 0.80 -8.58
N GLY A 188 10.99 0.27 -9.22
CA GLY A 188 10.33 -0.98 -8.84
C GLY A 188 11.27 -2.17 -8.73
N SER A 189 12.30 -2.22 -9.58
CA SER A 189 13.30 -3.31 -9.59
C SER A 189 14.05 -3.50 -8.26
N TRP A 190 14.22 -2.46 -7.47
CA TRP A 190 14.84 -2.55 -6.15
C TRP A 190 13.88 -2.24 -5.00
N ALA A 191 12.96 -1.29 -5.20
CA ALA A 191 12.05 -0.83 -4.15
C ALA A 191 11.09 -1.94 -3.70
N GLY A 192 10.51 -2.70 -4.64
CA GLY A 192 9.64 -3.83 -4.34
C GLY A 192 10.34 -4.91 -3.50
N PRO A 193 11.47 -5.48 -3.97
CA PRO A 193 12.24 -6.46 -3.19
C PRO A 193 12.70 -5.93 -1.83
N CYS A 194 13.20 -4.68 -1.75
CA CYS A 194 13.62 -4.09 -0.48
C CYS A 194 12.45 -3.96 0.50
N THR A 195 11.29 -3.53 0.03
CA THR A 195 10.09 -3.42 0.87
C THR A 195 9.66 -4.79 1.39
N LEU A 196 9.72 -5.84 0.55
CA LEU A 196 9.44 -7.21 1.00
C LEU A 196 10.43 -7.67 2.07
N LEU A 197 11.73 -7.43 1.88
CA LEU A 197 12.76 -7.77 2.87
C LEU A 197 12.52 -7.05 4.20
N LEU A 198 12.16 -5.77 4.16
CA LEU A 198 11.78 -5.01 5.36
C LEU A 198 10.55 -5.61 6.04
N GLY A 199 9.56 -6.05 5.28
CA GLY A 199 8.38 -6.75 5.80
C GLY A 199 8.72 -8.08 6.47
N CYS A 200 9.60 -8.88 5.87
CA CYS A 200 10.10 -10.12 6.46
C CYS A 200 10.88 -9.85 7.76
N LEU A 201 11.76 -8.85 7.77
CA LEU A 201 12.52 -8.45 8.94
C LEU A 201 11.60 -7.97 10.08
N ALA A 202 10.66 -7.10 9.78
CA ALA A 202 9.67 -6.62 10.75
C ALA A 202 8.84 -7.77 11.34
N SER A 203 8.44 -8.72 10.49
CA SER A 203 7.71 -9.92 10.90
C SER A 203 8.54 -10.79 11.84
N TRP A 204 9.81 -11.01 11.52
CA TRP A 204 10.73 -11.76 12.37
C TRP A 204 10.93 -11.08 13.73
N ILE A 205 11.17 -9.78 13.74
CA ILE A 205 11.28 -8.97 14.96
C ILE A 205 9.99 -9.09 15.80
N GLY A 206 8.83 -8.97 15.16
CA GLY A 206 7.53 -9.10 15.82
C GLY A 206 7.33 -10.44 16.51
N ILE A 207 7.81 -11.55 15.91
CA ILE A 207 7.79 -12.88 16.55
C ILE A 207 8.66 -12.88 17.81
N GLN A 208 9.89 -12.36 17.74
CA GLN A 208 10.81 -12.35 18.86
C GLN A 208 10.27 -11.53 20.05
N TYR A 209 9.73 -10.35 19.79
CA TYR A 209 9.11 -9.52 20.83
C TYR A 209 7.83 -10.12 21.39
N GLY A 210 6.97 -10.70 20.54
CA GLY A 210 5.74 -11.34 20.97
C GLY A 210 5.98 -12.55 21.89
N ALA A 211 7.03 -13.33 21.62
CA ALA A 211 7.40 -14.46 22.46
C ALA A 211 7.87 -14.02 23.87
N ARG A 212 8.61 -12.91 23.97
CA ARG A 212 9.11 -12.38 25.25
C ARG A 212 8.01 -11.77 26.13
N SER A 213 6.93 -11.27 25.54
CA SER A 213 5.84 -10.64 26.28
C SER A 213 4.81 -11.66 26.83
N SER A 214 4.94 -12.94 26.46
CA SER A 214 4.08 -14.04 26.92
C SER A 214 4.76 -14.95 27.98
N ALA A 215 6.04 -14.74 28.24
CA ALA A 215 6.78 -15.37 29.31
C ALA A 215 6.77 -14.48 30.55
#